data_37e1b66f57c2e15d89024bfd84f83fd4
#
_entry.id   37e1b66f57c2e15d89024bfd84f83fd4
#
_cell.length_a   1.000
_cell.length_b   1.000
_cell.length_c   1.000
_cell.angle_alpha   90.00
_cell.angle_beta   90.00
_cell.angle_gamma   90.00
#
_symmetry.space_group_name_H-M   'P 1'
#
loop_
_entity.id
_entity.type
_entity.pdbx_description
1 polymer ?
#
loop_
_entity_poly.entity_id
_entity_poly.type
_entity_poly.pdbx_seq_one_letter_code
_entity_poly.pdbx_strand_id
1 'polypeptide(L)'
;MGFRIRRVGHVVLRVKDMERSKRFFQDVLGFPVVATNERGMVFFSTDVDDNHHMLALIPGKEDAPMPHPEQIGMQHVSFELGSFAELQEAYRRFKEMGVK
;
A
#
# COMPACT_ATOMS: atom_id res chain seq x y z
N MET A 1 25.08 16.65 -13.57
CA MET A 1 24.02 16.92 -12.60
C MET A 1 24.49 16.60 -11.20
N GLY A 2 23.99 17.34 -10.21
CA GLY A 2 24.43 17.18 -8.83
C GLY A 2 23.75 16.07 -8.05
N PHE A 3 22.75 15.40 -8.56
CA PHE A 3 22.04 14.33 -7.85
C PHE A 3 21.42 13.33 -8.80
N ARG A 4 21.03 12.20 -8.24
CA ARG A 4 20.36 11.12 -8.97
C ARG A 4 19.28 10.51 -8.06
N ILE A 5 18.07 10.40 -8.57
CA ILE A 5 17.01 9.70 -7.84
C ILE A 5 17.32 8.21 -7.86
N ARG A 6 17.36 7.61 -6.67
CA ARG A 6 17.75 6.23 -6.50
C ARG A 6 16.55 5.27 -6.57
N ARG A 7 15.44 5.65 -5.95
CA ARG A 7 14.25 4.81 -5.89
C ARG A 7 13.05 5.61 -5.42
N VAL A 8 11.87 5.04 -5.54
CA VAL A 8 10.67 5.56 -4.88
C VAL A 8 10.81 5.25 -3.39
N GLY A 9 10.77 6.27 -2.54
CA GLY A 9 10.93 6.09 -1.10
C GLY A 9 9.68 5.52 -0.45
N HIS A 10 8.55 6.15 -0.68
CA HIS A 10 7.27 5.67 -0.17
C HIS A 10 6.12 6.22 -1.01
N VAL A 11 4.95 5.62 -0.84
CA VAL A 11 3.70 6.02 -1.45
C VAL A 11 2.68 6.23 -0.34
N VAL A 12 1.89 7.29 -0.44
CA VAL A 12 0.81 7.55 0.52
C VAL A 12 -0.50 7.53 -0.25
N LEU A 13 -1.46 6.75 0.24
CA LEU A 13 -2.79 6.62 -0.34
C LEU A 13 -3.81 7.21 0.62
N ARG A 14 -4.69 8.05 0.09
CA ARG A 14 -5.84 8.54 0.84
C ARG A 14 -6.97 7.53 0.67
N VAL A 15 -7.49 7.02 1.78
CA VAL A 15 -8.47 5.94 1.75
C VAL A 15 -9.78 6.39 2.40
N LYS A 16 -10.87 5.86 1.91
CA LYS A 16 -12.20 6.21 2.40
C LYS A 16 -12.55 5.49 3.70
N ASP A 17 -12.19 4.22 3.80
CA ASP A 17 -12.45 3.36 4.95
C ASP A 17 -11.12 2.82 5.47
N MET A 18 -10.59 3.46 6.49
CA MET A 18 -9.27 3.12 7.02
C MET A 18 -9.19 1.69 7.53
N GLU A 19 -10.18 1.22 8.27
CA GLU A 19 -10.13 -0.13 8.83
C GLU A 19 -10.14 -1.20 7.74
N ARG A 20 -10.95 -1.01 6.72
CA ARG A 20 -11.00 -1.92 5.57
C ARG A 20 -9.69 -1.91 4.80
N SER A 21 -9.15 -0.74 4.51
CA SER A 21 -7.89 -0.61 3.76
C SER A 21 -6.73 -1.16 4.55
N LYS A 22 -6.66 -0.88 5.85
CA LYS A 22 -5.63 -1.41 6.74
C LYS A 22 -5.64 -2.93 6.73
N ARG A 23 -6.81 -3.55 6.87
CA ARG A 23 -6.94 -5.00 6.83
C ARG A 23 -6.49 -5.57 5.48
N PHE A 24 -6.84 -4.90 4.40
CA PHE A 24 -6.42 -5.36 3.06
C PHE A 24 -4.90 -5.43 2.96
N PHE A 25 -4.21 -4.34 3.29
CA PHE A 25 -2.76 -4.32 3.19
C PHE A 25 -2.08 -5.24 4.20
N GLN A 26 -2.60 -5.32 5.41
CA GLN A 26 -2.02 -6.15 6.46
C GLN A 26 -2.32 -7.64 6.28
N ASP A 27 -3.57 -7.99 6.06
CA ASP A 27 -4.01 -9.38 6.08
C ASP A 27 -3.94 -10.04 4.70
N VAL A 28 -4.23 -9.29 3.64
CA VAL A 28 -4.19 -9.84 2.28
C VAL A 28 -2.79 -9.74 1.68
N LEU A 29 -2.17 -8.56 1.76
CA LEU A 29 -0.85 -8.33 1.16
C LEU A 29 0.30 -8.60 2.12
N GLY A 30 0.02 -8.78 3.41
CA GLY A 30 1.05 -9.15 4.37
C GLY A 30 1.99 -8.03 4.79
N PHE A 31 1.60 -6.77 4.63
CA PHE A 31 2.42 -5.65 5.08
C PHE A 31 2.33 -5.48 6.59
N PRO A 32 3.43 -5.56 7.33
CA PRO A 32 3.42 -5.23 8.75
C PRO A 32 3.15 -3.74 8.97
N VAL A 33 2.30 -3.43 9.94
CA VAL A 33 2.14 -2.06 10.44
C VAL A 33 3.34 -1.73 11.29
N VAL A 34 4.05 -0.64 10.96
CA VAL A 34 5.24 -0.24 11.69
C VAL A 34 5.02 0.99 12.57
N ALA A 35 4.01 1.80 12.26
CA ALA A 35 3.72 2.98 13.05
C ALA A 35 2.31 3.48 12.75
N THR A 36 1.78 4.26 13.67
CA THR A 36 0.56 5.04 13.48
C THR A 36 0.82 6.43 14.05
N ASN A 37 -0.02 7.40 13.70
CA ASN A 37 0.09 8.73 14.29
C ASN A 37 -1.28 9.25 14.75
N GLU A 38 -1.26 10.41 15.36
CA GLU A 38 -2.46 11.04 15.93
C GLU A 38 -3.47 11.49 14.89
N ARG A 39 -3.04 11.60 13.60
CA ARG A 39 -3.93 11.93 12.49
C ARG A 39 -4.64 10.72 11.93
N GLY A 40 -4.43 9.55 12.53
CA GLY A 40 -5.03 8.30 12.05
C GLY A 40 -4.32 7.68 10.87
N MET A 41 -3.11 8.13 10.53
CA MET A 41 -2.31 7.52 9.48
C MET A 41 -1.75 6.18 9.94
N VAL A 42 -1.61 5.25 9.00
CA VAL A 42 -1.02 3.94 9.23
C VAL A 42 0.15 3.76 8.29
N PHE A 43 1.29 3.34 8.83
CA PHE A 43 2.53 3.18 8.09
C PHE A 43 2.92 1.71 8.04
N PHE A 44 3.34 1.24 6.86
CA PHE A 44 3.68 -0.16 6.61
C PHE A 44 5.08 -0.27 6.02
N SER A 45 5.79 -1.32 6.39
CA SER A 45 7.04 -1.67 5.75
C SER A 45 7.31 -3.16 5.90
N THR A 46 7.94 -3.75 4.90
CA THR A 46 8.44 -5.12 4.97
C THR A 46 9.92 -5.17 5.35
N ASP A 47 10.57 -4.02 5.43
CA ASP A 47 12.00 -3.92 5.79
C ASP A 47 12.26 -2.55 6.41
N VAL A 48 11.98 -2.42 7.73
CA VAL A 48 12.08 -1.16 8.46
C VAL A 48 13.51 -0.63 8.55
N ASP A 49 14.51 -1.49 8.50
CA ASP A 49 15.91 -1.09 8.60
C ASP A 49 16.37 -0.39 7.32
N ASP A 50 15.91 -0.85 6.17
CA ASP A 50 16.22 -0.24 4.88
C ASP A 50 15.28 0.94 4.57
N ASN A 51 13.99 0.78 4.89
CA ASN A 51 12.98 1.79 4.62
C ASN A 51 11.93 1.75 5.73
N HIS A 52 11.93 2.75 6.60
CA HIS A 52 11.04 2.82 7.76
C HIS A 52 9.57 2.61 7.37
N HIS A 53 9.14 3.18 6.26
CA HIS A 53 7.82 2.93 5.71
C HIS A 53 7.87 3.05 4.18
N MET A 54 7.30 2.09 3.50
CA MET A 54 7.22 2.09 2.04
C MET A 54 5.81 2.40 1.56
N LEU A 55 4.84 2.29 2.45
CA LEU A 55 3.44 2.58 2.17
C LEU A 55 2.81 3.22 3.40
N ALA A 56 2.01 4.24 3.19
CA ALA A 56 1.19 4.83 4.25
C ALA A 56 -0.22 5.04 3.76
N LEU A 57 -1.15 4.94 4.68
CA LEU A 57 -2.56 5.24 4.44
C LEU A 57 -2.93 6.47 5.26
N ILE A 58 -3.64 7.40 4.63
CA ILE A 58 -4.18 8.57 5.32
C ILE A 58 -5.70 8.56 5.15
N PRO A 59 -6.47 8.83 6.24
CA PRO A 59 -7.91 8.83 6.12
C PRO A 59 -8.40 9.99 5.27
N GLY A 60 -9.28 9.71 4.34
CA GLY A 60 -10.03 10.71 3.58
C GLY A 60 -11.28 11.11 4.33
N LYS A 61 -11.98 12.10 3.81
CA LYS A 61 -13.29 12.43 4.35
C LYS A 61 -14.29 11.35 3.96
N GLU A 62 -15.13 10.95 4.90
CA GLU A 62 -16.11 9.89 4.69
C GLU A 62 -17.03 10.16 3.50
N ASP A 63 -17.40 11.42 3.31
CA ASP A 63 -18.30 11.84 2.23
C ASP A 63 -17.59 12.24 0.94
N ALA A 64 -16.26 12.12 0.88
CA ALA A 64 -15.52 12.46 -0.32
C ALA A 64 -15.90 11.50 -1.46
N PRO A 65 -16.07 12.01 -2.69
CA PRO A 65 -16.38 11.15 -3.83
C PRO A 65 -15.18 10.29 -4.21
N MET A 66 -15.46 9.09 -4.72
CA MET A 66 -14.42 8.28 -5.34
C MET A 66 -13.96 8.94 -6.63
N PRO A 67 -12.67 8.83 -6.99
CA PRO A 67 -12.18 9.45 -8.20
C PRO A 67 -12.78 8.83 -9.45
N HIS A 68 -12.96 9.66 -10.49
CA HIS A 68 -13.37 9.17 -11.79
C HIS A 68 -12.29 8.25 -12.36
N PRO A 69 -12.65 7.15 -13.05
CA PRO A 69 -11.66 6.20 -13.58
C PRO A 69 -10.60 6.83 -14.50
N GLU A 70 -10.95 7.92 -15.18
CA GLU A 70 -10.05 8.60 -16.09
C GLU A 70 -9.47 9.89 -15.52
N GLN A 71 -9.60 10.09 -14.21
CA GLN A 71 -9.09 11.28 -13.54
C GLN A 71 -7.58 11.35 -13.67
N ILE A 72 -7.07 12.55 -13.88
CA ILE A 72 -5.64 12.77 -13.91
C ILE A 72 -5.07 12.54 -12.50
N GLY A 73 -4.09 11.66 -12.41
CA GLY A 73 -3.49 11.30 -11.13
C GLY A 73 -2.69 10.00 -11.27
N MET A 74 -2.40 9.37 -10.15
CA MET A 74 -1.70 8.09 -10.16
C MET A 74 -2.66 7.00 -10.65
N GLN A 75 -2.27 6.30 -11.69
CA GLN A 75 -3.10 5.26 -12.29
C GLN A 75 -3.03 3.96 -11.49
N HIS A 76 -1.83 3.56 -11.09
CA HIS A 76 -1.62 2.37 -10.26
C HIS A 76 -0.25 2.42 -9.58
N VAL A 77 -0.06 1.56 -8.61
CA VAL A 77 1.24 1.27 -8.01
C VAL A 77 1.42 -0.24 -8.03
N SER A 78 2.63 -0.71 -8.32
CA SER A 78 2.93 -2.14 -8.31
C SER A 78 3.96 -2.45 -7.25
N PHE A 79 3.83 -3.64 -6.67
CA PHE A 79 4.80 -4.17 -5.72
C PHE A 79 5.49 -5.36 -6.33
N GLU A 80 6.78 -5.49 -6.06
CA GLU A 80 7.60 -6.56 -6.57
C GLU A 80 7.77 -7.63 -5.49
N LEU A 81 7.58 -8.87 -5.87
CA LEU A 81 7.84 -10.01 -5.00
C LEU A 81 9.25 -10.55 -5.25
N GLY A 82 9.76 -11.31 -4.30
CA GLY A 82 11.15 -11.77 -4.35
C GLY A 82 11.43 -12.84 -5.38
N SER A 83 10.40 -13.59 -5.84
CA SER A 83 10.60 -14.68 -6.77
C SER A 83 9.30 -15.02 -7.50
N PHE A 84 9.44 -15.77 -8.61
CA PHE A 84 8.28 -16.29 -9.32
C PHE A 84 7.46 -17.26 -8.45
N ALA A 85 8.15 -18.04 -7.62
CA ALA A 85 7.47 -18.95 -6.69
C ALA A 85 6.58 -18.19 -5.71
N GLU A 86 7.05 -17.04 -5.20
CA GLU A 86 6.23 -16.19 -4.33
C GLU A 86 5.04 -15.60 -5.07
N LEU A 87 5.21 -15.24 -6.33
CA LEU A 87 4.10 -14.76 -7.15
C LEU A 87 3.02 -15.83 -7.33
N GLN A 88 3.43 -17.06 -7.57
CA GLN A 88 2.49 -18.18 -7.67
C GLN A 88 1.76 -18.42 -6.35
N GLU A 89 2.47 -18.34 -5.24
CA GLU A 89 1.88 -18.48 -3.90
C GLU A 89 0.89 -17.36 -3.60
N ALA A 90 1.21 -16.12 -3.96
CA ALA A 90 0.30 -14.99 -3.82
C ALA A 90 -0.98 -15.19 -4.62
N TYR A 91 -0.85 -15.64 -5.86
CA TYR A 91 -1.99 -15.94 -6.71
C TYR A 91 -2.90 -16.99 -6.07
N ARG A 92 -2.32 -18.08 -5.57
CA ARG A 92 -3.05 -19.16 -4.91
C ARG A 92 -3.82 -18.64 -3.69
N ARG A 93 -3.13 -17.88 -2.84
CA ARG A 93 -3.74 -17.33 -1.62
C ARG A 93 -4.86 -16.35 -1.93
N PHE A 94 -4.65 -15.46 -2.88
CA PHE A 94 -5.67 -14.48 -3.26
C PHE A 94 -6.92 -15.17 -3.80
N LYS A 95 -6.73 -16.22 -4.58
CA LYS A 95 -7.85 -17.01 -5.11
C LYS A 95 -8.64 -17.67 -3.97
N GLU A 96 -7.94 -18.26 -3.00
CA GLU A 96 -8.58 -18.88 -1.83
C GLU A 96 -9.33 -17.86 -0.98
N MET A 97 -8.78 -16.64 -0.87
CA MET A 97 -9.38 -15.56 -0.08
C MET A 97 -10.49 -14.82 -0.82
N GLY A 98 -10.73 -15.14 -2.08
CA GLY A 98 -11.75 -14.47 -2.87
C GLY A 98 -11.36 -13.07 -3.33
N VAL A 99 -10.09 -12.75 -3.39
CA VAL A 99 -9.61 -11.47 -3.91
C VAL A 99 -9.75 -11.47 -5.43
N LYS A 100 -10.31 -10.38 -5.96
CA LYS A 100 -10.56 -10.25 -7.40
C LYS A 100 -9.51 -9.38 -8.09
#